data_3bb27d96ccc9609b6256b0b54575cc62
#
_entry.id   3bb27d96ccc9609b6256b0b54575cc62
#
_cell.length_a   1.000
_cell.length_b   1.000
_cell.length_c   1.000
_cell.angle_alpha   90.00
_cell.angle_beta   90.00
_cell.angle_gamma   90.00
#
_symmetry.space_group_name_H-M   'P 1'
#
loop_
_entity.id
_entity.type
_entity.pdbx_description
1 polymer ?
#
loop_
_entity_poly.entity_id
_entity_poly.type
_entity_poly.pdbx_seq_one_letter_code
_entity_poly.pdbx_strand_id
1 'polypeptide(L)'
;MVEALFWPALLGYGEAALAYASARHARAATWGVRFGWLAQTALLVVQAARADGFPWATWAGSLNLFVWLVVGAYLIWGCSARFRLLGLGVMPLALALFVVARIGGGTDAGSDSRYGNVFLAVHVGLVLAAFAGFTLAAALSGLYLWEERRLKRRAPDILRLRLPSLVVLERFTRRTVLVSLPLLTLGLVAGFVRLREIGGGFDSAMAVAVLTWVVYGVYVVLRPGGRRAAHVALLGFALVILVRVALAGSHFA
;
A
#
# COMPACT_ATOMS: atom_id res chain seq x y z
N MET A 1 -24.95 -1.43 -9.54
CA MET A 1 -24.59 -1.73 -8.12
C MET A 1 -23.11 -1.54 -7.82
N VAL A 2 -22.21 -2.09 -8.64
CA VAL A 2 -20.74 -1.91 -8.40
C VAL A 2 -20.35 -0.43 -8.49
N GLU A 3 -20.81 0.28 -9.51
CA GLU A 3 -20.57 1.72 -9.66
C GLU A 3 -21.13 2.57 -8.49
N ALA A 4 -22.26 2.16 -7.93
CA ALA A 4 -22.85 2.87 -6.79
C ALA A 4 -21.97 2.79 -5.52
N LEU A 5 -21.17 1.72 -5.34
CA LEU A 5 -20.28 1.55 -4.20
C LEU A 5 -18.95 2.32 -4.35
N PHE A 6 -18.57 2.68 -5.57
CA PHE A 6 -17.41 3.51 -5.81
C PHE A 6 -17.52 4.90 -5.16
N TRP A 7 -18.67 5.55 -5.33
CA TRP A 7 -18.86 6.91 -4.83
C TRP A 7 -18.78 7.05 -3.31
N PRO A 8 -19.42 6.19 -2.50
CA PRO A 8 -19.24 6.21 -1.05
C PRO A 8 -17.79 6.01 -0.61
N ALA A 9 -17.05 5.10 -1.27
CA ALA A 9 -15.64 4.90 -0.96
C ALA A 9 -14.80 6.14 -1.30
N LEU A 10 -15.03 6.74 -2.48
CA LEU A 10 -14.38 7.96 -2.92
C LEU A 10 -14.66 9.13 -1.96
N LEU A 11 -15.92 9.33 -1.58
CA LEU A 11 -16.32 10.39 -0.65
C LEU A 11 -15.70 10.18 0.73
N GLY A 12 -15.68 8.95 1.25
CA GLY A 12 -15.04 8.64 2.54
C GLY A 12 -13.54 8.95 2.55
N TYR A 13 -12.83 8.59 1.49
CA TYR A 13 -11.39 8.90 1.38
C TYR A 13 -11.14 10.39 1.12
N GLY A 14 -12.01 11.05 0.33
CA GLY A 14 -11.95 12.50 0.08
C GLY A 14 -12.18 13.29 1.37
N GLU A 15 -13.23 12.96 2.12
CA GLU A 15 -13.50 13.57 3.44
C GLU A 15 -12.31 13.37 4.39
N ALA A 16 -11.77 12.15 4.46
CA ALA A 16 -10.62 11.86 5.30
C ALA A 16 -9.40 12.72 4.91
N ALA A 17 -9.08 12.83 3.61
CA ALA A 17 -7.97 13.64 3.12
C ALA A 17 -8.14 15.13 3.50
N LEU A 18 -9.33 15.70 3.29
CA LEU A 18 -9.66 17.08 3.65
C LEU A 18 -9.65 17.32 5.16
N ALA A 19 -10.19 16.37 5.95
CA ALA A 19 -10.22 16.48 7.40
C ALA A 19 -8.82 16.38 8.02
N TYR A 20 -7.91 15.56 7.44
CA TYR A 20 -6.50 15.56 7.84
C TYR A 20 -5.79 16.87 7.48
N ALA A 21 -6.11 17.49 6.35
CA ALA A 21 -5.55 18.77 5.94
C ALA A 21 -6.03 19.93 6.83
N SER A 22 -7.31 19.95 7.21
CA SER A 22 -7.93 21.07 7.93
C SER A 22 -7.56 21.22 9.41
N ALA A 23 -6.78 20.30 9.97
CA ALA A 23 -6.31 20.30 11.37
C ALA A 23 -7.40 20.26 12.47
N ARG A 24 -8.66 20.46 12.14
CA ARG A 24 -9.75 20.68 13.11
C ARG A 24 -10.57 19.44 13.46
N HIS A 25 -10.61 18.43 12.60
CA HIS A 25 -11.58 17.33 12.68
C HIS A 25 -10.94 15.92 12.66
N ALA A 26 -9.99 15.65 13.57
CA ALA A 26 -9.30 14.36 13.63
C ALA A 26 -10.24 13.14 13.78
N ARG A 27 -11.37 13.29 14.48
CA ARG A 27 -12.37 12.22 14.60
C ARG A 27 -13.11 11.99 13.30
N ALA A 28 -13.51 13.05 12.60
CA ALA A 28 -14.16 12.94 11.29
C ALA A 28 -13.23 12.25 10.28
N ALA A 29 -11.94 12.62 10.24
CA ALA A 29 -10.95 11.96 9.39
C ALA A 29 -10.91 10.44 9.61
N THR A 30 -10.88 10.01 10.87
CA THR A 30 -10.85 8.57 11.20
C THR A 30 -12.13 7.85 10.77
N TRP A 31 -13.29 8.49 10.92
CA TRP A 31 -14.56 7.94 10.46
C TRP A 31 -14.64 7.90 8.93
N GLY A 32 -14.17 8.94 8.24
CA GLY A 32 -14.07 8.97 6.78
C GLY A 32 -13.22 7.81 6.23
N VAL A 33 -12.04 7.56 6.84
CA VAL A 33 -11.20 6.40 6.46
C VAL A 33 -11.94 5.08 6.65
N ARG A 34 -12.57 4.87 7.80
CA ARG A 34 -13.30 3.63 8.11
C ARG A 34 -14.46 3.41 7.15
N PHE A 35 -15.25 4.44 6.94
CA PHE A 35 -16.39 4.40 6.02
C PHE A 35 -15.94 4.12 4.58
N GLY A 36 -14.94 4.85 4.09
CA GLY A 36 -14.38 4.63 2.75
C GLY A 36 -13.85 3.21 2.57
N TRP A 37 -13.12 2.68 3.57
CA TRP A 37 -12.58 1.33 3.54
C TRP A 37 -13.68 0.26 3.56
N LEU A 38 -14.74 0.43 4.36
CA LEU A 38 -15.89 -0.48 4.38
C LEU A 38 -16.66 -0.45 3.05
N ALA A 39 -16.87 0.73 2.47
CA ALA A 39 -17.50 0.87 1.16
C ALA A 39 -16.66 0.21 0.05
N GLN A 40 -15.35 0.38 0.08
CA GLN A 40 -14.44 -0.32 -0.85
C GLN A 40 -14.41 -1.82 -0.59
N THR A 41 -14.52 -2.28 0.66
CA THR A 41 -14.66 -3.72 0.98
C THR A 41 -15.91 -4.29 0.36
N ALA A 42 -17.05 -3.60 0.49
CA ALA A 42 -18.29 -4.02 -0.15
C ALA A 42 -18.16 -4.06 -1.68
N LEU A 43 -17.46 -3.08 -2.30
CA LEU A 43 -17.14 -3.09 -3.72
C LEU A 43 -16.36 -4.35 -4.12
N LEU A 44 -15.27 -4.66 -3.41
CA LEU A 44 -14.43 -5.83 -3.68
C LEU A 44 -15.19 -7.14 -3.49
N VAL A 45 -16.05 -7.25 -2.47
CA VAL A 45 -16.90 -8.42 -2.23
C VAL A 45 -17.89 -8.61 -3.38
N VAL A 46 -18.53 -7.53 -3.87
CA VAL A 46 -19.47 -7.62 -5.01
C VAL A 46 -18.72 -7.98 -6.31
N GLN A 47 -17.50 -7.48 -6.51
CA GLN A 47 -16.66 -7.90 -7.62
C GLN A 47 -16.33 -9.39 -7.55
N ALA A 48 -15.88 -9.88 -6.37
CA ALA A 48 -15.58 -11.30 -6.16
C ALA A 48 -16.79 -12.21 -6.36
N ALA A 49 -17.99 -11.78 -5.92
CA ALA A 49 -19.23 -12.56 -6.06
C ALA A 49 -19.76 -12.63 -7.50
N ARG A 50 -19.29 -11.76 -8.40
CA ARG A 50 -19.75 -11.69 -9.81
C ARG A 50 -18.74 -12.16 -10.82
N ALA A 51 -17.50 -12.39 -10.39
CA ALA A 51 -16.42 -12.81 -11.27
C ALA A 51 -16.40 -14.34 -11.40
N ASP A 52 -16.26 -14.83 -12.64
CA ASP A 52 -16.01 -16.24 -12.94
C ASP A 52 -14.50 -16.57 -12.86
N GLY A 53 -13.80 -16.06 -11.85
CA GLY A 53 -12.37 -16.24 -11.65
C GLY A 53 -11.79 -15.20 -10.70
N PHE A 54 -10.49 -14.90 -10.83
CA PHE A 54 -9.84 -13.90 -9.99
C PHE A 54 -10.12 -12.47 -10.52
N PRO A 55 -10.97 -11.67 -9.84
CA PRO A 55 -11.50 -10.42 -10.40
C PRO A 55 -10.47 -9.29 -10.50
N TRP A 56 -9.32 -9.45 -9.85
CA TRP A 56 -8.26 -8.43 -9.79
C TRP A 56 -7.00 -8.81 -10.57
N ALA A 57 -7.15 -9.67 -11.58
CA ALA A 57 -6.06 -10.09 -12.48
C ALA A 57 -5.57 -8.95 -13.38
N THR A 58 -6.41 -7.93 -13.63
CA THR A 58 -6.02 -6.77 -14.44
C THR A 58 -5.15 -5.80 -13.66
N TRP A 59 -4.37 -4.97 -14.36
CA TRP A 59 -3.57 -3.90 -13.76
C TRP A 59 -4.41 -2.99 -12.86
N ALA A 60 -5.56 -2.53 -13.35
CA ALA A 60 -6.43 -1.61 -12.61
C ALA A 60 -7.15 -2.31 -11.44
N GLY A 61 -7.57 -3.58 -11.62
CA GLY A 61 -8.16 -4.39 -10.54
C GLY A 61 -7.16 -4.63 -9.41
N SER A 62 -5.93 -5.00 -9.74
CA SER A 62 -4.86 -5.16 -8.76
C SER A 62 -4.50 -3.85 -8.06
N LEU A 63 -4.63 -2.69 -8.74
CA LEU A 63 -4.45 -1.38 -8.13
C LEU A 63 -5.57 -1.06 -7.13
N ASN A 64 -6.83 -1.40 -7.46
CA ASN A 64 -7.96 -1.26 -6.54
C ASN A 64 -7.74 -2.08 -5.25
N LEU A 65 -7.34 -3.36 -5.40
CA LEU A 65 -7.01 -4.23 -4.25
C LEU A 65 -5.81 -3.68 -3.45
N PHE A 66 -4.79 -3.15 -4.12
CA PHE A 66 -3.64 -2.54 -3.48
C PHE A 66 -4.02 -1.34 -2.61
N VAL A 67 -4.87 -0.43 -3.11
CA VAL A 67 -5.37 0.72 -2.33
C VAL A 67 -6.09 0.24 -1.08
N TRP A 68 -6.95 -0.76 -1.19
CA TRP A 68 -7.66 -1.35 -0.04
C TRP A 68 -6.70 -1.89 1.02
N LEU A 69 -5.64 -2.59 0.59
CA LEU A 69 -4.61 -3.11 1.50
C LEU A 69 -3.80 -2.00 2.16
N VAL A 70 -3.43 -0.94 1.43
CA VAL A 70 -2.70 0.21 1.99
C VAL A 70 -3.54 0.91 3.05
N VAL A 71 -4.82 1.17 2.76
CA VAL A 71 -5.73 1.82 3.72
C VAL A 71 -6.01 0.90 4.90
N GLY A 72 -6.18 -0.41 4.68
CA GLY A 72 -6.33 -1.41 5.74
C GLY A 72 -5.10 -1.46 6.66
N ALA A 73 -3.90 -1.49 6.12
CA ALA A 73 -2.66 -1.41 6.89
C ALA A 73 -2.57 -0.09 7.68
N TYR A 74 -2.96 1.03 7.05
CA TYR A 74 -3.04 2.32 7.75
C TYR A 74 -4.05 2.29 8.91
N LEU A 75 -5.21 1.64 8.75
CA LEU A 75 -6.22 1.51 9.82
C LEU A 75 -5.68 0.71 11.01
N ILE A 76 -4.90 -0.34 10.77
CA ILE A 76 -4.31 -1.18 11.82
C ILE A 76 -3.21 -0.42 12.59
N TRP A 77 -2.31 0.26 11.88
CA TRP A 77 -1.09 0.83 12.46
C TRP A 77 -1.15 2.33 12.69
N GLY A 78 -1.81 3.09 11.83
CA GLY A 78 -1.67 4.53 11.70
C GLY A 78 -2.88 5.37 12.08
N CYS A 79 -4.05 4.78 12.28
CA CYS A 79 -5.30 5.54 12.50
C CYS A 79 -5.45 6.05 13.95
N SER A 80 -4.37 6.55 14.54
CA SER A 80 -4.37 7.19 15.85
C SER A 80 -4.07 8.69 15.72
N ALA A 81 -4.53 9.49 16.69
CA ALA A 81 -4.30 10.94 16.71
C ALA A 81 -2.80 11.30 16.59
N ARG A 82 -1.92 10.40 17.06
CA ARG A 82 -0.46 10.54 17.02
C ARG A 82 0.10 10.47 15.58
N PHE A 83 -0.54 9.67 14.70
CA PHE A 83 -0.10 9.46 13.31
C PHE A 83 -0.90 10.29 12.28
N ARG A 84 -1.51 11.38 12.72
CA ARG A 84 -2.31 12.24 11.87
C ARG A 84 -1.58 12.72 10.61
N LEU A 85 -0.29 13.08 10.72
CA LEU A 85 0.52 13.50 9.57
C LEU A 85 0.76 12.37 8.58
N LEU A 86 0.77 11.11 9.05
CA LEU A 86 0.81 9.96 8.14
C LEU A 86 -0.47 9.88 7.31
N GLY A 87 -1.64 10.12 7.93
CA GLY A 87 -2.93 10.19 7.22
C GLY A 87 -2.96 11.30 6.17
N LEU A 88 -2.31 12.44 6.45
CA LEU A 88 -2.19 13.55 5.49
C LEU A 88 -1.42 13.15 4.21
N GLY A 89 -0.48 12.22 4.29
CA GLY A 89 0.22 11.69 3.12
C GLY A 89 -0.48 10.50 2.48
N VAL A 90 -0.93 9.55 3.29
CA VAL A 90 -1.51 8.28 2.83
C VAL A 90 -2.88 8.48 2.17
N MET A 91 -3.76 9.32 2.73
CA MET A 91 -5.13 9.46 2.23
C MET A 91 -5.22 10.13 0.85
N PRO A 92 -4.54 11.26 0.58
CA PRO A 92 -4.53 11.83 -0.78
C PRO A 92 -3.94 10.87 -1.82
N LEU A 93 -2.88 10.14 -1.45
CA LEU A 93 -2.28 9.14 -2.33
C LEU A 93 -3.26 7.99 -2.61
N ALA A 94 -3.90 7.44 -1.58
CA ALA A 94 -4.90 6.39 -1.71
C ALA A 94 -6.08 6.84 -2.59
N LEU A 95 -6.57 8.07 -2.36
CA LEU A 95 -7.64 8.68 -3.17
C LEU A 95 -7.22 8.78 -4.65
N ALA A 96 -6.04 9.32 -4.93
CA ALA A 96 -5.55 9.44 -6.30
C ALA A 96 -5.40 8.08 -6.99
N LEU A 97 -4.81 7.10 -6.32
CA LEU A 97 -4.67 5.74 -6.85
C LEU A 97 -6.02 5.03 -7.04
N PHE A 98 -7.00 5.29 -6.17
CA PHE A 98 -8.35 4.74 -6.30
C PHE A 98 -9.08 5.32 -7.52
N VAL A 99 -8.92 6.62 -7.79
CA VAL A 99 -9.43 7.26 -9.01
C VAL A 99 -8.75 6.68 -10.26
N VAL A 100 -7.43 6.50 -10.24
CA VAL A 100 -6.69 5.88 -11.35
C VAL A 100 -7.17 4.44 -11.59
N ALA A 101 -7.40 3.66 -10.54
CA ALA A 101 -7.96 2.32 -10.64
C ALA A 101 -9.36 2.34 -11.31
N ARG A 102 -10.20 3.34 -10.99
CA ARG A 102 -11.52 3.51 -11.62
C ARG A 102 -11.42 3.83 -13.11
N ILE A 103 -10.54 4.77 -13.48
CA ILE A 103 -10.31 5.14 -14.88
C ILE A 103 -9.84 3.93 -15.70
N GLY A 104 -9.03 3.05 -15.10
CA GLY A 104 -8.55 1.83 -15.74
C GLY A 104 -9.54 0.66 -15.73
N GLY A 105 -10.80 0.84 -15.28
CA GLY A 105 -11.79 -0.23 -15.20
C GLY A 105 -11.63 -1.18 -14.00
N GLY A 106 -10.73 -0.86 -13.06
CA GLY A 106 -10.45 -1.71 -11.89
C GLY A 106 -11.56 -1.80 -10.85
N THR A 107 -12.63 -1.01 -11.02
CA THR A 107 -13.82 -1.03 -10.18
C THR A 107 -15.03 -1.62 -10.90
N ASP A 108 -14.89 -2.11 -12.13
CA ASP A 108 -15.99 -2.67 -12.92
C ASP A 108 -16.31 -4.10 -12.47
N ALA A 109 -17.53 -4.57 -12.77
CA ALA A 109 -17.93 -5.93 -12.47
C ALA A 109 -17.31 -6.91 -13.47
N GLY A 110 -16.33 -7.68 -12.99
CA GLY A 110 -15.86 -8.87 -13.66
C GLY A 110 -15.03 -8.59 -14.93
N SER A 111 -13.73 -8.71 -14.85
CA SER A 111 -12.96 -9.12 -16.02
C SER A 111 -13.01 -10.64 -16.08
N ASP A 112 -13.38 -11.19 -17.24
CA ASP A 112 -13.24 -12.62 -17.54
C ASP A 112 -11.76 -12.99 -17.44
N SER A 113 -11.29 -13.24 -16.22
CA SER A 113 -9.94 -13.73 -16.06
C SER A 113 -9.93 -15.21 -16.40
N ARG A 114 -9.29 -15.58 -17.48
CA ARG A 114 -9.00 -16.97 -17.87
C ARG A 114 -8.26 -17.79 -16.78
N TYR A 115 -8.00 -17.17 -15.62
CA TYR A 115 -7.20 -17.73 -14.54
C TYR A 115 -8.04 -18.00 -13.30
N GLY A 116 -8.82 -19.09 -13.32
CA GLY A 116 -9.55 -19.63 -12.15
C GLY A 116 -8.65 -20.28 -11.10
N ASN A 117 -7.42 -19.85 -10.92
CA ASN A 117 -6.46 -20.56 -10.10
C ASN A 117 -6.25 -19.86 -8.75
N VAL A 118 -6.64 -20.51 -7.65
CA VAL A 118 -6.44 -20.06 -6.26
C VAL A 118 -4.96 -19.69 -6.01
N PHE A 119 -4.03 -20.36 -6.67
CA PHE A 119 -2.59 -20.07 -6.58
C PHE A 119 -2.25 -18.65 -7.06
N LEU A 120 -2.83 -18.20 -8.16
CA LEU A 120 -2.64 -16.83 -8.67
C LEU A 120 -3.19 -15.80 -7.67
N ALA A 121 -4.39 -16.07 -7.13
CA ALA A 121 -5.01 -15.19 -6.13
C ALA A 121 -4.13 -15.05 -4.88
N VAL A 122 -3.58 -16.16 -4.38
CA VAL A 122 -2.67 -16.18 -3.23
C VAL A 122 -1.38 -15.43 -3.55
N HIS A 123 -0.74 -15.69 -4.69
CA HIS A 123 0.48 -15.00 -5.11
C HIS A 123 0.26 -13.48 -5.19
N VAL A 124 -0.74 -13.04 -5.95
CA VAL A 124 -1.03 -11.61 -6.12
C VAL A 124 -1.41 -10.97 -4.80
N GLY A 125 -2.26 -11.61 -4.00
CA GLY A 125 -2.68 -11.11 -2.69
C GLY A 125 -1.50 -10.91 -1.72
N LEU A 126 -0.61 -11.90 -1.63
CA LEU A 126 0.57 -11.82 -0.76
C LEU A 126 1.57 -10.74 -1.20
N VAL A 127 1.85 -10.65 -2.51
CA VAL A 127 2.76 -9.62 -3.06
C VAL A 127 2.17 -8.22 -2.84
N LEU A 128 0.88 -8.03 -3.12
CA LEU A 128 0.21 -6.74 -2.90
C LEU A 128 0.15 -6.36 -1.41
N ALA A 129 -0.11 -7.31 -0.52
CA ALA A 129 -0.09 -7.08 0.93
C ALA A 129 1.32 -6.67 1.41
N ALA A 130 2.37 -7.33 0.91
CA ALA A 130 3.74 -6.94 1.20
C ALA A 130 4.06 -5.53 0.70
N PHE A 131 3.68 -5.21 -0.53
CA PHE A 131 3.91 -3.88 -1.13
C PHE A 131 3.11 -2.79 -0.40
N ALA A 132 1.89 -3.07 0.07
CA ALA A 132 1.12 -2.16 0.90
C ALA A 132 1.83 -1.86 2.23
N GLY A 133 2.40 -2.87 2.87
CA GLY A 133 3.22 -2.68 4.07
C GLY A 133 4.49 -1.87 3.79
N PHE A 134 5.20 -2.13 2.69
CA PHE A 134 6.38 -1.33 2.32
C PHE A 134 6.01 0.12 1.98
N THR A 135 4.85 0.37 1.39
CA THR A 135 4.33 1.72 1.18
C THR A 135 4.13 2.45 2.52
N LEU A 136 3.54 1.77 3.50
CA LEU A 136 3.37 2.33 4.84
C LEU A 136 4.73 2.56 5.53
N ALA A 137 5.67 1.64 5.40
CA ALA A 137 7.04 1.80 5.93
C ALA A 137 7.76 3.01 5.30
N ALA A 138 7.57 3.23 4.00
CA ALA A 138 8.10 4.39 3.30
C ALA A 138 7.47 5.71 3.78
N ALA A 139 6.14 5.73 3.97
CA ALA A 139 5.44 6.89 4.51
C ALA A 139 5.91 7.25 5.94
N LEU A 140 6.10 6.25 6.80
CA LEU A 140 6.67 6.43 8.14
C LEU A 140 8.12 6.95 8.07
N SER A 141 8.92 6.45 7.13
CA SER A 141 10.30 6.88 6.90
C SER A 141 10.37 8.31 6.37
N GLY A 142 9.46 8.69 5.47
CA GLY A 142 9.30 10.06 5.00
C GLY A 142 8.96 11.02 6.14
N LEU A 143 8.01 10.63 7.01
CA LEU A 143 7.66 11.40 8.19
C LEU A 143 8.83 11.53 9.16
N TYR A 144 9.59 10.43 9.37
CA TYR A 144 10.82 10.44 10.16
C TYR A 144 11.83 11.48 9.65
N LEU A 145 12.15 11.47 8.35
CA LEU A 145 13.13 12.41 7.76
C LEU A 145 12.63 13.86 7.80
N TRP A 146 11.34 14.07 7.62
CA TRP A 146 10.72 15.40 7.71
C TRP A 146 10.82 15.95 9.15
N GLU A 147 10.49 15.13 10.15
CA GLU A 147 10.57 15.50 11.56
C GLU A 147 12.02 15.75 11.99
N GLU A 148 12.96 14.86 11.61
CA GLU A 148 14.39 15.04 11.88
C GLU A 148 14.93 16.38 11.33
N ARG A 149 14.54 16.73 10.08
CA ARG A 149 14.93 18.01 9.47
C ARG A 149 14.38 19.20 10.23
N ARG A 150 13.12 19.13 10.69
CA ARG A 150 12.50 20.20 11.47
C ARG A 150 13.12 20.37 12.84
N LEU A 151 13.44 19.28 13.52
CA LEU A 151 14.16 19.30 14.80
C LEU A 151 15.54 19.96 14.65
N LYS A 152 16.31 19.59 13.62
CA LYS A 152 17.62 20.20 13.34
C LYS A 152 17.54 21.70 13.04
N ARG A 153 16.45 22.15 12.42
CA ARG A 153 16.22 23.57 12.14
C ARG A 153 15.65 24.32 13.33
N ARG A 154 15.45 23.69 14.49
CA ARG A 154 14.85 24.31 15.69
C ARG A 154 13.52 25.01 15.39
N ALA A 155 12.70 24.46 14.51
CA ALA A 155 11.43 25.07 14.11
C ALA A 155 10.50 25.27 15.32
N PRO A 156 10.04 26.51 15.62
CA PRO A 156 9.30 26.81 16.86
C PRO A 156 7.97 26.05 16.97
N ASP A 157 7.39 25.65 15.84
CA ASP A 157 6.09 24.98 15.77
C ASP A 157 6.12 23.48 16.11
N ILE A 158 7.32 22.88 16.20
CA ILE A 158 7.48 21.43 16.37
C ILE A 158 6.93 20.95 17.73
N LEU A 159 7.03 21.79 18.76
CA LEU A 159 6.51 21.47 20.09
C LEU A 159 4.99 21.56 20.19
N ARG A 160 4.35 22.28 19.27
CA ARG A 160 2.88 22.39 19.16
C ARG A 160 2.26 21.23 18.39
N LEU A 161 3.04 20.58 17.52
CA LEU A 161 2.62 19.40 16.78
C LEU A 161 2.80 18.16 17.69
N ARG A 162 1.71 17.48 18.02
CA ARG A 162 1.73 16.21 18.77
C ARG A 162 2.23 15.08 17.87
N LEU A 163 3.54 15.09 17.54
CA LEU A 163 4.18 14.09 16.71
C LEU A 163 4.58 12.85 17.49
N PRO A 164 4.62 11.67 16.84
CA PRO A 164 5.29 10.49 17.42
C PRO A 164 6.79 10.79 17.52
N SER A 165 7.46 10.35 18.56
CA SER A 165 8.92 10.50 18.62
C SER A 165 9.61 9.72 17.49
N LEU A 166 10.78 10.18 17.05
CA LEU A 166 11.60 9.51 16.02
C LEU A 166 11.83 8.02 16.33
N VAL A 167 12.00 7.66 17.60
CA VAL A 167 12.15 6.26 18.05
C VAL A 167 10.87 5.44 17.79
N VAL A 168 9.71 6.05 17.97
CA VAL A 168 8.43 5.40 17.69
C VAL A 168 8.27 5.18 16.18
N LEU A 169 8.58 6.18 15.35
CA LEU A 169 8.53 6.06 13.90
C LEU A 169 9.46 4.96 13.38
N GLU A 170 10.69 4.93 13.85
CA GLU A 170 11.68 3.91 13.51
C GLU A 170 11.18 2.50 13.90
N ARG A 171 10.67 2.35 15.13
CA ARG A 171 10.10 1.07 15.61
C ARG A 171 8.94 0.58 14.75
N PHE A 172 8.03 1.48 14.37
CA PHE A 172 6.89 1.12 13.52
C PHE A 172 7.34 0.77 12.10
N THR A 173 8.22 1.55 11.50
CA THR A 173 8.83 1.22 10.20
C THR A 173 9.43 -0.17 10.21
N ARG A 174 10.25 -0.47 11.21
CA ARG A 174 10.87 -1.79 11.34
C ARG A 174 9.86 -2.92 11.52
N ARG A 175 8.83 -2.74 12.36
CA ARG A 175 7.78 -3.76 12.54
C ARG A 175 7.02 -4.00 11.25
N THR A 176 6.69 -2.94 10.52
CA THR A 176 6.01 -3.05 9.22
C THR A 176 6.85 -3.82 8.21
N VAL A 177 8.15 -3.53 8.10
CA VAL A 177 9.07 -4.28 7.23
C VAL A 177 9.17 -5.75 7.65
N LEU A 178 9.29 -6.03 8.96
CA LEU A 178 9.36 -7.41 9.49
C LEU A 178 8.13 -8.25 9.20
N VAL A 179 6.94 -7.65 9.08
CA VAL A 179 5.72 -8.33 8.69
C VAL A 179 5.62 -8.45 7.16
N SER A 180 6.02 -7.42 6.43
CA SER A 180 5.87 -7.38 4.97
C SER A 180 6.87 -8.27 4.24
N LEU A 181 8.09 -8.42 4.77
CA LEU A 181 9.11 -9.24 4.12
C LEU A 181 8.75 -10.74 4.04
N PRO A 182 8.24 -11.41 5.09
CA PRO A 182 7.71 -12.76 4.98
C PRO A 182 6.57 -12.90 3.98
N LEU A 183 5.66 -11.93 3.92
CA LEU A 183 4.57 -11.94 2.93
C LEU A 183 5.11 -11.88 1.51
N LEU A 184 6.12 -11.03 1.25
CA LEU A 184 6.78 -10.99 -0.05
C LEU A 184 7.51 -12.30 -0.34
N THR A 185 8.18 -12.90 0.64
CA THR A 185 8.85 -14.19 0.48
C THR A 185 7.88 -15.28 0.05
N LEU A 186 6.75 -15.42 0.75
CA LEU A 186 5.71 -16.39 0.41
C LEU A 186 5.10 -16.09 -0.97
N GLY A 187 4.89 -14.81 -1.28
CA GLY A 187 4.41 -14.38 -2.60
C GLY A 187 5.39 -14.75 -3.71
N LEU A 188 6.68 -14.49 -3.55
CA LEU A 188 7.71 -14.87 -4.53
C LEU A 188 7.81 -16.39 -4.70
N VAL A 189 7.76 -17.16 -3.61
CA VAL A 189 7.76 -18.63 -3.67
C VAL A 189 6.54 -19.13 -4.47
N ALA A 190 5.34 -18.63 -4.17
CA ALA A 190 4.15 -19.00 -4.91
C ALA A 190 4.27 -18.64 -6.41
N GLY A 191 4.77 -17.44 -6.73
CA GLY A 191 5.01 -17.02 -8.11
C GLY A 191 6.02 -17.90 -8.85
N PHE A 192 7.10 -18.32 -8.17
CA PHE A 192 8.13 -19.17 -8.76
C PHE A 192 7.63 -20.61 -9.01
N VAL A 193 6.83 -21.16 -8.11
CA VAL A 193 6.19 -22.48 -8.31
C VAL A 193 5.32 -22.44 -9.55
N ARG A 194 4.48 -21.41 -9.68
CA ARG A 194 3.62 -21.23 -10.85
C ARG A 194 4.41 -21.03 -12.14
N LEU A 195 5.50 -20.26 -12.13
CA LEU A 195 6.34 -20.05 -13.30
C LEU A 195 6.85 -21.38 -13.87
N ARG A 196 7.22 -22.33 -12.98
CA ARG A 196 7.64 -23.68 -13.37
C ARG A 196 6.51 -24.51 -13.97
N GLU A 197 5.30 -24.40 -13.42
CA GLU A 197 4.13 -25.17 -13.92
C GLU A 197 3.73 -24.76 -15.34
N ILE A 198 3.79 -23.45 -15.67
CA ILE A 198 3.37 -22.93 -16.99
C ILE A 198 4.53 -22.85 -17.99
N GLY A 199 5.76 -23.21 -17.61
CA GLY A 199 6.92 -23.09 -18.48
C GLY A 199 7.25 -21.65 -18.90
N GLY A 200 6.82 -20.65 -18.09
CA GLY A 200 7.00 -19.24 -18.38
C GLY A 200 8.43 -18.76 -18.20
N GLY A 201 8.77 -17.63 -18.85
CA GLY A 201 10.07 -16.96 -18.72
C GLY A 201 10.13 -16.03 -17.50
N PHE A 202 11.34 -15.79 -17.00
CA PHE A 202 11.60 -14.80 -15.96
C PHE A 202 11.52 -13.39 -16.54
N ASP A 203 10.62 -12.55 -16.07
CA ASP A 203 10.40 -11.21 -16.58
C ASP A 203 11.06 -10.10 -15.73
N SER A 204 11.07 -8.88 -16.26
CA SER A 204 11.65 -7.71 -15.58
C SER A 204 10.92 -7.35 -14.27
N ALA A 205 9.61 -7.58 -14.18
CA ALA A 205 8.83 -7.31 -12.98
C ALA A 205 9.23 -8.28 -11.84
N MET A 206 9.46 -9.55 -12.18
CA MET A 206 9.98 -10.55 -11.23
C MET A 206 11.38 -10.16 -10.74
N ALA A 207 12.27 -9.72 -11.64
CA ALA A 207 13.61 -9.28 -11.28
C ALA A 207 13.59 -8.12 -10.27
N VAL A 208 12.76 -7.11 -10.50
CA VAL A 208 12.64 -5.97 -9.59
C VAL A 208 11.95 -6.36 -8.27
N ALA A 209 11.01 -7.32 -8.28
CA ALA A 209 10.41 -7.84 -7.07
C ALA A 209 11.44 -8.58 -6.19
N VAL A 210 12.30 -9.39 -6.81
CA VAL A 210 13.43 -10.06 -6.12
C VAL A 210 14.44 -9.02 -5.59
N LEU A 211 14.77 -7.99 -6.38
CA LEU A 211 15.64 -6.91 -5.93
C LEU A 211 15.03 -6.17 -4.73
N THR A 212 13.73 -5.92 -4.74
CA THR A 212 13.00 -5.34 -3.61
C THR A 212 13.13 -6.23 -2.37
N TRP A 213 12.98 -7.54 -2.53
CA TRP A 213 13.16 -8.51 -1.46
C TRP A 213 14.59 -8.47 -0.89
N VAL A 214 15.62 -8.39 -1.75
CA VAL A 214 17.03 -8.27 -1.31
C VAL A 214 17.23 -6.98 -0.51
N VAL A 215 16.75 -5.84 -0.98
CA VAL A 215 16.91 -4.55 -0.29
C VAL A 215 16.27 -4.59 1.11
N TYR A 216 15.06 -5.10 1.24
CA TYR A 216 14.43 -5.23 2.56
C TYR A 216 15.00 -6.36 3.40
N GLY A 217 15.54 -7.43 2.79
CA GLY A 217 16.32 -8.47 3.46
C GLY A 217 17.57 -7.90 4.11
N VAL A 218 18.33 -7.10 3.36
CA VAL A 218 19.50 -6.35 3.87
C VAL A 218 19.09 -5.41 5.01
N TYR A 219 17.97 -4.70 4.87
CA TYR A 219 17.43 -3.85 5.95
C TYR A 219 17.19 -4.66 7.23
N VAL A 220 16.61 -5.85 7.14
CA VAL A 220 16.31 -6.68 8.33
C VAL A 220 17.57 -7.25 8.95
N VAL A 221 18.55 -7.68 8.14
CA VAL A 221 19.82 -8.27 8.62
C VAL A 221 20.73 -7.22 9.24
N LEU A 222 20.98 -6.11 8.53
CA LEU A 222 21.91 -5.06 8.99
C LEU A 222 21.32 -4.18 10.10
N ARG A 223 20.00 -4.17 10.25
CA ARG A 223 19.29 -3.36 11.27
C ARG A 223 19.75 -1.91 11.31
N PRO A 224 19.80 -1.21 10.17
CA PRO A 224 20.23 0.17 10.16
C PRO A 224 19.33 0.99 11.10
N GLY A 225 19.91 1.96 11.80
CA GLY A 225 19.16 2.87 12.67
C GLY A 225 18.98 4.24 12.04
N GLY A 226 17.97 4.97 12.53
CA GLY A 226 17.78 6.38 12.25
C GLY A 226 17.65 6.70 10.76
N ARG A 227 18.40 7.71 10.31
CA ARG A 227 18.34 8.21 8.94
C ARG A 227 18.70 7.18 7.87
N ARG A 228 19.65 6.26 8.17
CA ARG A 228 20.04 5.19 7.22
C ARG A 228 18.86 4.22 6.99
N ALA A 229 18.16 3.83 8.04
CA ALA A 229 16.98 2.99 7.95
C ALA A 229 15.89 3.62 7.07
N ALA A 230 15.65 4.93 7.25
CA ALA A 230 14.65 5.65 6.46
C ALA A 230 15.01 5.69 4.96
N HIS A 231 16.29 5.92 4.60
CA HIS A 231 16.70 5.93 3.19
C HIS A 231 16.59 4.54 2.54
N VAL A 232 16.97 3.46 3.24
CA VAL A 232 16.86 2.10 2.71
C VAL A 232 15.37 1.73 2.49
N ALA A 233 14.49 2.11 3.43
CA ALA A 233 13.05 1.87 3.27
C ALA A 233 12.46 2.65 2.07
N LEU A 234 12.89 3.90 1.85
CA LEU A 234 12.49 4.69 0.69
C LEU A 234 13.04 4.14 -0.62
N LEU A 235 14.29 3.65 -0.63
CA LEU A 235 14.87 2.98 -1.80
C LEU A 235 14.07 1.74 -2.18
N GLY A 236 13.77 0.87 -1.21
CA GLY A 236 12.93 -0.29 -1.43
C GLY A 236 11.54 0.08 -1.95
N PHE A 237 10.95 1.17 -1.46
CA PHE A 237 9.66 1.66 -1.96
C PHE A 237 9.74 2.20 -3.40
N ALA A 238 10.85 2.85 -3.79
CA ALA A 238 11.06 3.27 -5.17
C ALA A 238 11.02 2.06 -6.13
N LEU A 239 11.57 0.91 -5.72
CA LEU A 239 11.48 -0.34 -6.48
C LEU A 239 10.03 -0.85 -6.56
N VAL A 240 9.25 -0.77 -5.47
CA VAL A 240 7.81 -1.12 -5.48
C VAL A 240 7.05 -0.27 -6.50
N ILE A 241 7.31 1.05 -6.54
CA ILE A 241 6.70 1.94 -7.54
C ILE A 241 7.12 1.52 -8.96
N LEU A 242 8.40 1.21 -9.16
CA LEU A 242 8.91 0.78 -10.47
C LEU A 242 8.17 -0.47 -10.97
N VAL A 243 7.98 -1.49 -10.12
CA VAL A 243 7.20 -2.69 -10.46
C VAL A 243 5.76 -2.31 -10.83
N ARG A 244 5.14 -1.43 -10.04
CA ARG A 244 3.70 -1.12 -10.20
C ARG A 244 3.38 -0.19 -11.37
N VAL A 245 4.29 0.69 -11.73
CA VAL A 245 4.04 1.75 -12.72
C VAL A 245 4.74 1.46 -14.05
N ALA A 246 6.03 1.13 -14.00
CA ALA A 246 6.84 1.00 -15.22
C ALA A 246 6.72 -0.39 -15.86
N LEU A 247 6.53 -1.44 -15.05
CA LEU A 247 6.56 -2.84 -15.51
C LEU A 247 5.19 -3.52 -15.48
N ALA A 248 4.13 -2.81 -15.09
CA ALA A 248 2.78 -3.35 -15.04
C ALA A 248 2.30 -3.87 -16.42
N GLY A 249 2.67 -3.19 -17.49
CA GLY A 249 2.28 -3.56 -18.85
C GLY A 249 2.91 -4.86 -19.33
N SER A 250 4.13 -5.18 -18.94
CA SER A 250 4.83 -6.39 -19.35
C SER A 250 4.40 -7.66 -18.61
N HIS A 251 3.79 -7.52 -17.43
CA HIS A 251 3.41 -8.65 -16.59
C HIS A 251 1.94 -9.09 -16.79
N PHE A 252 1.11 -8.20 -17.33
CA PHE A 252 -0.31 -8.45 -17.61
C PHE A 252 -0.63 -8.60 -19.10
N ALA A 253 0.38 -8.52 -19.98
CA ALA A 253 0.30 -8.82 -21.39
C ALA A 253 0.55 -10.30 -21.67
#